data_2e0f34680755a983ca0357beccf422b3
#
_entry.id   2e0f34680755a983ca0357beccf422b3
#
_cell.length_a   1.000
_cell.length_b   1.000
_cell.length_c   1.000
_cell.angle_alpha   90.00
_cell.angle_beta   90.00
_cell.angle_gamma   90.00
#
_symmetry.space_group_name_H-M   'P 1'
#
loop_
_entity.id
_entity.type
_entity.pdbx_description
1 polymer ?
#
loop_
_entity_poly.entity_id
_entity_poly.type
_entity_poly.pdbx_seq_one_letter_code
_entity_poly.pdbx_strand_id
1 'polypeptide(L)'
;MMPSLIIDHLSINLRSGTDNLVSEISFAIKEGESLILLGQSGSGKTMTCSAVLNLLDPKKFKVSGSVFFGETDLLNSSEKQRRGIYGNQIVYIPQNPMTALDPSMRIGRQMDETLRLHSDKSRQQRYNYILRLLHDVGLDD
;
A
#
# COMPACT_ATOMS: atom_id res chain seq x y z
N MET A 1 13.19 2.95 16.80
CA MET A 1 12.38 4.09 16.31
C MET A 1 11.69 3.62 15.05
N MET A 2 10.36 3.61 15.01
CA MET A 2 9.66 3.23 13.78
C MET A 2 9.87 4.28 12.69
N PRO A 3 9.96 3.88 11.43
CA PRO A 3 10.20 4.82 10.36
C PRO A 3 9.01 5.77 10.19
N SER A 4 9.28 7.05 10.02
CA SER A 4 8.27 8.02 9.59
C SER A 4 8.03 7.90 8.09
N LEU A 5 6.82 8.21 7.65
CA LEU A 5 6.49 8.39 6.24
C LEU A 5 6.61 9.88 5.90
N ILE A 6 7.44 10.23 4.93
CA ILE A 6 7.64 11.61 4.48
C ILE A 6 7.33 11.65 2.98
N ILE A 7 6.43 12.54 2.60
CA ILE A 7 6.12 12.84 1.22
C ILE A 7 6.66 14.26 0.95
N ASP A 8 7.48 14.39 -0.08
CA ASP A 8 8.16 15.63 -0.41
C ASP A 8 7.97 15.98 -1.89
N HIS A 9 7.30 17.12 -2.15
CA HIS A 9 6.98 17.67 -3.49
C HIS A 9 6.38 16.61 -4.45
N LEU A 10 5.53 15.71 -3.92
CA LEU A 10 4.89 14.67 -4.74
C LEU A 10 3.95 15.29 -5.77
N SER A 11 4.20 14.99 -7.01
CA SER A 11 3.33 15.37 -8.15
C SER A 11 3.00 14.17 -9.00
N ILE A 12 1.77 14.12 -9.50
CA ILE A 12 1.24 13.03 -10.34
C ILE A 12 0.59 13.63 -11.58
N ASN A 13 1.11 13.29 -12.75
CA ASN A 13 0.65 13.77 -14.04
C ASN A 13 0.23 12.61 -14.94
N LEU A 14 -0.75 12.84 -15.82
CA LEU A 14 -1.01 11.93 -16.94
C LEU A 14 0.10 12.06 -17.98
N ARG A 15 0.56 10.92 -18.51
CA ARG A 15 1.54 10.94 -19.62
C ARG A 15 0.93 11.35 -20.96
N SER A 16 -0.37 11.18 -21.14
CA SER A 16 -1.10 11.49 -22.38
C SER A 16 -1.62 12.91 -22.48
N GLY A 17 -1.29 13.80 -21.53
CA GLY A 17 -1.81 15.16 -21.49
C GLY A 17 -1.02 16.10 -20.58
N THR A 18 -1.55 17.30 -20.39
CA THR A 18 -1.01 18.32 -19.49
C THR A 18 -1.65 18.29 -18.10
N ASP A 19 -2.56 17.32 -17.85
CA ASP A 19 -3.35 17.29 -16.64
C ASP A 19 -2.50 16.90 -15.44
N ASN A 20 -2.43 17.81 -14.48
CA ASN A 20 -1.77 17.64 -13.21
C ASN A 20 -2.82 17.17 -12.19
N LEU A 21 -2.76 15.88 -11.82
CA LEU A 21 -3.73 15.26 -10.92
C LEU A 21 -3.42 15.54 -9.45
N VAL A 22 -2.13 15.68 -9.13
CA VAL A 22 -1.61 16.06 -7.82
C VAL A 22 -0.40 16.96 -8.03
N SER A 23 -0.35 18.12 -7.35
CA SER A 23 0.68 19.12 -7.51
C SER A 23 1.43 19.36 -6.21
N GLU A 24 2.71 19.01 -6.18
CA GLU A 24 3.71 19.41 -5.17
C GLU A 24 3.24 19.27 -3.71
N ILE A 25 2.54 18.19 -3.38
CA ILE A 25 2.12 17.96 -2.00
C ILE A 25 3.29 17.48 -1.15
N SER A 26 3.36 18.04 0.05
CA SER A 26 4.38 17.66 1.05
C SER A 26 3.74 17.52 2.42
N PHE A 27 4.00 16.41 3.09
CA PHE A 27 3.62 16.18 4.49
C PHE A 27 4.43 15.02 5.07
N ALA A 28 4.41 14.91 6.40
CA ALA A 28 5.05 13.81 7.10
C ALA A 28 4.11 13.20 8.13
N ILE A 29 4.26 11.91 8.40
CA ILE A 29 3.56 11.17 9.44
C ILE A 29 4.63 10.52 10.31
N LYS A 30 4.66 10.89 11.58
CA LYS A 30 5.57 10.31 12.57
C LYS A 30 4.96 9.07 13.22
N GLU A 31 5.77 8.35 13.95
CA GLU A 31 5.31 7.22 14.76
C GLU A 31 4.18 7.64 15.71
N GLY A 32 3.09 6.87 15.72
CA GLY A 32 1.92 7.12 16.55
C GLY A 32 1.01 8.24 16.05
N GLU A 33 1.34 8.93 14.97
CA GLU A 33 0.48 9.98 14.39
C GLU A 33 -0.53 9.40 13.40
N SER A 34 -1.68 10.07 13.31
CA SER A 34 -2.69 9.85 12.27
C SER A 34 -2.82 11.10 11.41
N LEU A 35 -2.88 10.90 10.09
CA LEU A 35 -3.09 11.99 9.12
C LEU A 35 -4.34 11.70 8.30
N ILE A 36 -5.20 12.71 8.15
CA ILE A 36 -6.42 12.63 7.35
C ILE A 36 -6.27 13.53 6.13
N LEU A 37 -6.43 12.95 4.93
CA LEU A 37 -6.52 13.69 3.69
C LEU A 37 -7.98 14.06 3.41
N LEU A 38 -8.31 15.34 3.51
CA LEU A 38 -9.64 15.87 3.21
C LEU A 38 -9.69 16.51 1.82
N GLY A 39 -10.82 16.42 1.17
CA GLY A 39 -11.04 17.04 -0.14
C GLY A 39 -12.23 16.43 -0.88
N GLN A 40 -12.70 17.12 -1.92
CA GLN A 40 -13.81 16.67 -2.78
C GLN A 40 -13.44 15.38 -3.54
N SER A 41 -14.43 14.72 -4.14
CA SER A 41 -14.19 13.63 -5.08
C SER A 41 -13.31 14.12 -6.24
N GLY A 42 -12.32 13.32 -6.64
CA GLY A 42 -11.39 13.72 -7.71
C GLY A 42 -10.21 14.60 -7.27
N SER A 43 -10.09 15.01 -6.00
CA SER A 43 -8.99 15.86 -5.53
C SER A 43 -7.62 15.15 -5.37
N GLY A 44 -7.46 13.93 -5.86
CA GLY A 44 -6.17 13.24 -5.87
C GLY A 44 -5.84 12.40 -4.62
N LYS A 45 -6.71 12.32 -3.60
CA LYS A 45 -6.44 11.56 -2.35
C LYS A 45 -6.04 10.11 -2.60
N THR A 46 -6.88 9.39 -3.35
CA THR A 46 -6.60 7.98 -3.70
C THR A 46 -5.36 7.84 -4.58
N MET A 47 -5.13 8.81 -5.48
CA MET A 47 -3.93 8.84 -6.33
C MET A 47 -2.67 9.03 -5.50
N THR A 48 -2.71 9.89 -4.48
CA THR A 48 -1.61 10.08 -3.53
C THR A 48 -1.28 8.78 -2.80
N CYS A 49 -2.28 8.11 -2.21
CA CYS A 49 -2.08 6.82 -1.55
C CYS A 49 -1.53 5.75 -2.52
N SER A 50 -2.06 5.71 -3.76
CA SER A 50 -1.58 4.79 -4.80
C SER A 50 -0.13 5.07 -5.22
N ALA A 51 0.28 6.33 -5.25
CA ALA A 51 1.67 6.70 -5.53
C ALA A 51 2.62 6.24 -4.42
N VAL A 52 2.24 6.45 -3.15
CA VAL A 52 3.00 5.96 -1.98
C VAL A 52 3.22 4.46 -2.05
N LEU A 53 2.21 3.72 -2.49
CA LEU A 53 2.25 2.25 -2.61
C LEU A 53 2.85 1.76 -3.93
N ASN A 54 3.27 2.68 -4.81
CA ASN A 54 3.76 2.36 -6.16
C ASN A 54 2.77 1.51 -6.98
N LEU A 55 1.46 1.77 -6.83
CA LEU A 55 0.37 1.07 -7.52
C LEU A 55 -0.07 1.77 -8.82
N LEU A 56 0.46 2.96 -9.11
CA LEU A 56 0.15 3.68 -10.35
C LEU A 56 0.86 3.04 -11.54
N ASP A 57 0.12 2.80 -12.62
CA ASP A 57 0.67 2.28 -13.88
C ASP A 57 1.67 3.30 -14.47
N PRO A 58 2.98 2.98 -14.54
CA PRO A 58 4.01 3.89 -15.04
C PRO A 58 3.85 4.21 -16.53
N LYS A 59 3.04 3.45 -17.29
CA LYS A 59 2.71 3.77 -18.68
C LYS A 59 1.69 4.89 -18.79
N LYS A 60 0.82 5.06 -17.79
CA LYS A 60 -0.24 6.06 -17.76
C LYS A 60 0.14 7.30 -16.96
N PHE A 61 0.88 7.12 -15.87
CA PHE A 61 1.19 8.18 -14.93
C PHE A 61 2.69 8.47 -14.86
N LYS A 62 3.02 9.73 -14.69
CA LYS A 62 4.35 10.20 -14.31
C LYS A 62 4.28 10.68 -12.87
N VAL A 63 5.00 10.03 -11.99
CA VAL A 63 5.14 10.43 -10.57
C VAL A 63 6.50 11.08 -10.40
N SER A 64 6.54 12.20 -9.69
CA SER A 64 7.76 12.93 -9.34
C SER A 64 7.70 13.42 -7.90
N GLY A 65 8.84 13.86 -7.35
CA GLY A 65 9.03 14.12 -5.93
C GLY A 65 9.66 12.92 -5.24
N SER A 66 9.52 12.82 -3.92
CA SER A 66 10.08 11.74 -3.11
C SER A 66 9.07 11.23 -2.08
N VAL A 67 9.12 9.93 -1.79
CA VAL A 67 8.33 9.29 -0.74
C VAL A 67 9.28 8.45 0.10
N PHE A 68 9.62 8.94 1.28
CA PHE A 68 10.51 8.24 2.20
C PHE A 68 9.73 7.47 3.26
N PHE A 69 10.12 6.21 3.47
CA PHE A 69 9.74 5.44 4.63
C PHE A 69 11.01 5.08 5.41
N GLY A 70 11.24 5.78 6.51
CA GLY A 70 12.55 5.81 7.16
C GLY A 70 13.60 6.39 6.20
N GLU A 71 14.64 5.63 5.91
CA GLU A 71 15.72 6.02 4.99
C GLU A 71 15.47 5.57 3.53
N THR A 72 14.39 4.84 3.27
CA THR A 72 14.12 4.25 1.95
C THR A 72 13.22 5.16 1.13
N ASP A 73 13.70 5.66 -0.02
CA ASP A 73 12.86 6.32 -1.02
C ASP A 73 12.05 5.27 -1.79
N LEU A 74 10.76 5.19 -1.51
CA LEU A 74 9.85 4.19 -2.08
C LEU A 74 9.65 4.35 -3.58
N LEU A 75 9.74 5.58 -4.13
CA LEU A 75 9.59 5.81 -5.56
C LEU A 75 10.79 5.30 -6.36
N ASN A 76 12.01 5.46 -5.82
CA ASN A 76 13.26 5.12 -6.50
C ASN A 76 13.89 3.80 -6.02
N SER A 77 13.32 3.14 -5.01
CA SER A 77 13.81 1.86 -4.50
C SER A 77 13.57 0.70 -5.48
N SER A 78 14.41 -0.31 -5.38
CA SER A 78 14.22 -1.56 -6.12
C SER A 78 12.98 -2.33 -5.66
N GLU A 79 12.44 -3.17 -6.53
CA GLU A 79 11.31 -4.04 -6.19
C GLU A 79 11.61 -4.92 -4.95
N LYS A 80 12.84 -5.42 -4.83
CA LYS A 80 13.28 -6.22 -3.68
C LYS A 80 13.19 -5.44 -2.37
N GLN A 81 13.61 -4.18 -2.35
CA GLN A 81 13.51 -3.32 -1.16
C GLN A 81 12.04 -3.05 -0.80
N ARG A 82 11.20 -2.73 -1.79
CA ARG A 82 9.77 -2.49 -1.58
C ARG A 82 9.02 -3.71 -1.05
N ARG A 83 9.34 -4.93 -1.53
CA ARG A 83 8.75 -6.18 -1.01
C ARG A 83 8.97 -6.40 0.48
N GLY A 84 10.08 -5.92 1.04
CA GLY A 84 10.34 -5.99 2.48
C GLY A 84 9.50 -5.01 3.31
N ILE A 85 8.95 -3.97 2.67
CA ILE A 85 8.18 -2.91 3.31
C ILE A 85 6.69 -3.13 3.12
N TYR A 86 6.24 -3.31 1.88
CA TYR A 86 4.81 -3.50 1.57
C TYR A 86 4.30 -4.85 2.05
N GLY A 87 3.14 -4.85 2.69
CA GLY A 87 2.51 -6.02 3.30
C GLY A 87 3.08 -6.40 4.67
N ASN A 88 4.20 -5.80 5.09
CA ASN A 88 4.82 -6.03 6.40
C ASN A 88 4.81 -4.77 7.28
N GLN A 89 5.30 -3.66 6.75
CA GLN A 89 5.42 -2.38 7.47
C GLN A 89 4.42 -1.34 6.99
N ILE A 90 4.07 -1.35 5.71
CA ILE A 90 3.02 -0.52 5.11
C ILE A 90 1.94 -1.46 4.56
N VAL A 91 0.70 -1.24 4.99
CA VAL A 91 -0.49 -2.00 4.55
C VAL A 91 -1.51 -1.04 3.96
N TYR A 92 -2.19 -1.47 2.91
CA TYR A 92 -3.27 -0.73 2.28
C TYR A 92 -4.62 -1.42 2.52
N ILE A 93 -5.59 -0.65 3.00
CA ILE A 93 -6.97 -1.10 3.11
C ILE A 93 -7.77 -0.31 2.05
N PRO A 94 -8.23 -0.97 0.97
CA PRO A 94 -8.97 -0.29 -0.09
C PRO A 94 -10.37 0.10 0.35
N GLN A 95 -10.92 1.16 -0.27
CA GLN A 95 -12.28 1.63 -0.01
C GLN A 95 -13.34 0.57 -0.35
N ASN A 96 -13.11 -0.23 -1.38
CA ASN A 96 -13.96 -1.37 -1.75
C ASN A 96 -13.18 -2.68 -1.55
N PRO A 97 -13.40 -3.39 -0.44
CA PRO A 97 -12.68 -4.62 -0.14
C PRO A 97 -12.98 -5.76 -1.14
N MET A 98 -14.15 -5.74 -1.79
CA MET A 98 -14.53 -6.78 -2.77
C MET A 98 -13.65 -6.76 -4.01
N THR A 99 -13.08 -5.62 -4.37
CA THR A 99 -12.15 -5.50 -5.52
C THR A 99 -10.70 -5.83 -5.16
N ALA A 100 -10.41 -5.99 -3.88
CA ALA A 100 -9.06 -6.33 -3.40
C ALA A 100 -8.78 -7.83 -3.42
N LEU A 101 -9.83 -8.65 -3.41
CA LEU A 101 -9.73 -10.10 -3.45
C LEU A 101 -9.84 -10.59 -4.90
N ASP A 102 -9.01 -11.54 -5.28
CA ASP A 102 -9.12 -12.24 -6.56
C ASP A 102 -10.30 -13.22 -6.50
N PRO A 103 -11.39 -13.00 -7.29
CA PRO A 103 -12.55 -13.86 -7.25
C PRO A 103 -12.30 -15.27 -7.80
N SER A 104 -11.22 -15.47 -8.55
CA SER A 104 -10.83 -16.78 -9.10
C SER A 104 -10.05 -17.64 -8.09
N MET A 105 -9.64 -17.07 -6.95
CA MET A 105 -8.80 -17.73 -5.96
C MET A 105 -9.49 -17.81 -4.60
N ARG A 106 -9.41 -18.96 -3.93
CA ARG A 106 -9.92 -19.12 -2.57
C ARG A 106 -9.24 -18.17 -1.60
N ILE A 107 -9.99 -17.56 -0.69
CA ILE A 107 -9.49 -16.58 0.31
C ILE A 107 -8.33 -17.16 1.12
N GLY A 108 -8.46 -18.38 1.64
CA GLY A 108 -7.39 -19.03 2.41
C GLY A 108 -6.07 -19.17 1.63
N ARG A 109 -6.13 -19.34 0.30
CA ARG A 109 -4.92 -19.37 -0.53
C ARG A 109 -4.29 -17.99 -0.67
N GLN A 110 -5.09 -16.94 -0.85
CA GLN A 110 -4.60 -15.56 -0.92
C GLN A 110 -3.92 -15.17 0.40
N MET A 111 -4.50 -15.55 1.54
CA MET A 111 -3.92 -15.33 2.87
C MET A 111 -2.61 -16.14 3.04
N ASP A 112 -2.57 -17.40 2.59
CA ASP A 112 -1.35 -18.23 2.67
C ASP A 112 -0.21 -17.65 1.84
N GLU A 113 -0.49 -17.10 0.65
CA GLU A 113 0.53 -16.46 -0.18
C GLU A 113 1.17 -15.26 0.53
N THR A 114 0.37 -14.40 1.16
CA THR A 114 0.87 -13.28 1.96
C THR A 114 1.75 -13.75 3.12
N LEU A 115 1.27 -14.73 3.90
CA LEU A 115 2.02 -15.28 5.03
C LEU A 115 3.31 -15.98 4.61
N ARG A 116 3.32 -16.61 3.45
CA ARG A 116 4.52 -17.24 2.90
C ARG A 116 5.60 -16.24 2.51
N LEU A 117 5.20 -15.04 2.08
CA LEU A 117 6.13 -13.97 1.71
C LEU A 117 6.70 -13.23 2.92
N HIS A 118 5.94 -13.15 4.01
CA HIS A 118 6.24 -12.27 5.15
C HIS A 118 6.43 -13.01 6.48
N SER A 119 6.52 -14.34 6.49
CA SER A 119 6.78 -15.10 7.72
C SER A 119 7.53 -16.40 7.45
N ASP A 120 8.28 -16.85 8.46
CA ASP A 120 9.01 -18.13 8.44
C ASP A 120 8.13 -19.31 8.92
N LYS A 121 6.82 -19.13 9.02
CA LYS A 121 5.89 -20.16 9.48
C LYS A 121 5.84 -21.34 8.53
N SER A 122 5.85 -22.56 9.07
CA SER A 122 5.57 -23.77 8.31
C SER A 122 4.16 -23.74 7.71
N ARG A 123 3.89 -24.57 6.71
CA ARG A 123 2.56 -24.66 6.08
C ARG A 123 1.44 -24.90 7.10
N GLN A 124 1.66 -25.82 8.06
CA GLN A 124 0.67 -26.12 9.09
C GLN A 124 0.43 -24.93 10.04
N GLN A 125 1.49 -24.22 10.42
CA GLN A 125 1.39 -23.04 11.26
C GLN A 125 0.64 -21.90 10.55
N ARG A 126 0.88 -21.68 9.24
CA ARG A 126 0.14 -20.70 8.45
C ARG A 126 -1.34 -21.05 8.36
N TYR A 127 -1.66 -22.33 8.08
CA TYR A 127 -3.04 -22.82 8.03
C TYR A 127 -3.79 -22.55 9.34
N ASN A 128 -3.22 -22.95 10.47
CA ASN A 128 -3.81 -22.73 11.79
C ASN A 128 -3.97 -21.22 12.10
N TYR A 129 -3.00 -20.41 11.67
CA TYR A 129 -3.05 -18.97 11.85
C TYR A 129 -4.17 -18.33 11.02
N ILE A 130 -4.36 -18.76 9.77
CA ILE A 130 -5.44 -18.31 8.90
C ILE A 130 -6.80 -18.64 9.50
N LEU A 131 -7.00 -19.88 9.98
CA LEU A 131 -8.26 -20.28 10.62
C LEU A 131 -8.58 -19.40 11.83
N ARG A 132 -7.57 -19.11 12.65
CA ARG A 132 -7.72 -18.21 13.80
C ARG A 132 -8.13 -16.81 13.36
N LEU A 133 -7.47 -16.23 12.35
CA LEU A 133 -7.81 -14.90 11.84
C LEU A 133 -9.24 -14.84 11.30
N LEU A 134 -9.70 -15.88 10.60
CA LEU A 134 -11.06 -15.97 10.08
C LEU A 134 -12.07 -16.05 11.24
N HIS A 135 -11.81 -16.89 12.23
CA HIS A 135 -12.61 -16.97 13.45
C HIS A 135 -12.70 -15.62 14.18
N ASP A 136 -11.58 -14.92 14.35
CA ASP A 136 -11.51 -13.62 15.04
C ASP A 136 -12.38 -12.53 14.36
N VAL A 137 -12.72 -12.70 13.08
CA VAL A 137 -13.63 -11.81 12.33
C VAL A 137 -15.01 -12.42 12.10
N GLY A 138 -15.35 -13.53 12.77
CA GLY A 138 -16.66 -14.17 12.73
C GLY A 138 -16.92 -15.00 11.47
N LEU A 139 -15.88 -15.50 10.82
CA LEU A 139 -15.96 -16.41 9.67
C LEU A 139 -15.51 -17.80 10.11
N ASP A 140 -16.45 -18.59 10.64
CA ASP A 140 -16.19 -19.90 11.26
C ASP A 140 -16.39 -21.10 10.32
N ASP A 141 -16.85 -20.91 9.07
CA ASP A 141 -17.21 -21.95 8.10
C ASP A 141 -16.12 -22.17 7.03
#